data_6cd67d6ec50760ec68db0b76d39a7a3c
#
_entry.id   6cd67d6ec50760ec68db0b76d39a7a3c
#
_cell.length_a   1.000
_cell.length_b   1.000
_cell.length_c   1.000
_cell.angle_alpha   90.00
_cell.angle_beta   90.00
_cell.angle_gamma   90.00
#
_symmetry.space_group_name_H-M   'P 1'
#
loop_
_entity.id
_entity.type
_entity.pdbx_description
1 polymer ?
#
loop_
_entity_poly.entity_id
_entity_poly.type
_entity_poly.pdbx_seq_one_letter_code
_entity_poly.pdbx_strand_id
1 'polypeptide(L)'
;LFGVKDVGKKHYVPDYDFVKDDLYLSPGKVLPFRASIGCYWSKCNFCPEKAEIRPYSSNRASKVLADLKQIDQKYSPDYIHLIDNAVTPAFLKALSKNTFGFKWYGFVRFEKEFLDPDFCHDLKRSGCDMLKLGLESGDQNVLEQMNKGTNLSYVSTTLKNLHQAGILTFVYLLFGTSYENEQSAFETLGFITSHEKYIDYLNLAVFNLPKFSDDAKDLDTQEFYHGDLSLYLNFKHPLGWDRRQVKQFIDKTFKKQVSIGSGIRKNPAFFSSNHAVFFSKIKENQS
;
A
#
# COMPACT_ATOMS: atom_id res chain seq x y z
N LEU A 1 -11.91 11.13 -27.07
CA LEU A 1 -12.86 10.67 -26.04
C LEU A 1 -13.56 9.44 -26.58
N PHE A 2 -12.99 8.27 -26.39
CA PHE A 2 -13.59 7.00 -26.74
C PHE A 2 -14.61 6.66 -25.65
N GLY A 3 -15.91 6.79 -25.97
CA GLY A 3 -16.98 6.28 -25.12
C GLY A 3 -16.82 4.79 -24.94
N VAL A 4 -16.27 4.37 -23.80
CA VAL A 4 -16.27 2.98 -23.41
C VAL A 4 -17.73 2.62 -23.15
N LYS A 5 -18.38 1.89 -24.10
CA LYS A 5 -19.65 1.25 -23.84
C LYS A 5 -19.48 0.37 -22.59
N ASP A 6 -20.38 0.53 -21.64
CA ASP A 6 -20.48 -0.33 -20.45
C ASP A 6 -20.55 -1.80 -20.93
N VAL A 7 -19.40 -2.43 -20.99
CA VAL A 7 -19.30 -3.86 -21.25
C VAL A 7 -19.81 -4.49 -19.97
N GLY A 8 -21.08 -4.87 -20.00
CA GLY A 8 -21.83 -5.38 -18.84
C GLY A 8 -20.92 -6.24 -17.97
N LYS A 9 -20.98 -6.03 -16.65
CA LYS A 9 -20.11 -6.60 -15.61
C LYS A 9 -20.03 -8.13 -15.69
N LYS A 10 -19.40 -8.67 -16.75
CA LYS A 10 -19.07 -10.09 -16.79
C LYS A 10 -17.91 -10.31 -15.83
N HIS A 11 -18.18 -11.08 -14.83
CA HIS A 11 -17.14 -11.54 -13.91
C HIS A 11 -16.41 -12.70 -14.55
N TYR A 12 -15.11 -12.61 -14.60
CA TYR A 12 -14.25 -13.68 -15.09
C TYR A 12 -13.28 -14.08 -13.97
N VAL A 13 -13.17 -15.38 -13.74
CA VAL A 13 -12.05 -15.92 -12.96
C VAL A 13 -10.81 -15.81 -13.86
N PRO A 14 -9.70 -15.23 -13.39
CA PRO A 14 -8.50 -15.15 -14.19
C PRO A 14 -7.99 -16.55 -14.57
N ASP A 15 -7.58 -16.68 -15.82
CA ASP A 15 -6.92 -17.88 -16.33
C ASP A 15 -5.40 -17.65 -16.30
N TYR A 16 -4.68 -18.57 -15.63
CA TYR A 16 -3.23 -18.54 -15.50
C TYR A 16 -2.53 -19.69 -16.20
N ASP A 17 -3.19 -20.42 -17.10
CA ASP A 17 -2.58 -21.54 -17.85
C ASP A 17 -1.34 -21.13 -18.66
N PHE A 18 -1.22 -19.83 -18.97
CA PHE A 18 -0.06 -19.28 -19.67
C PHE A 18 1.16 -19.02 -18.75
N VAL A 19 1.00 -19.06 -17.43
CA VAL A 19 2.07 -18.83 -16.46
C VAL A 19 2.93 -20.10 -16.38
N LYS A 20 4.16 -19.99 -16.85
CA LYS A 20 5.16 -21.07 -16.77
C LYS A 20 6.12 -20.74 -15.62
N ASP A 21 6.09 -21.54 -14.57
CA ASP A 21 6.82 -21.26 -13.31
C ASP A 21 8.33 -21.17 -13.51
N ASP A 22 8.89 -21.94 -14.43
CA ASP A 22 10.31 -21.99 -14.78
C ASP A 22 10.84 -20.72 -15.48
N LEU A 23 9.94 -19.85 -15.96
CA LEU A 23 10.31 -18.59 -16.61
C LEU A 23 10.32 -17.37 -15.68
N TYR A 24 9.93 -17.54 -14.41
CA TYR A 24 9.87 -16.45 -13.45
C TYR A 24 10.96 -16.54 -12.38
N LEU A 25 11.63 -15.43 -12.09
CA LEU A 25 12.64 -15.33 -11.04
C LEU A 25 12.05 -15.27 -9.62
N SER A 26 10.84 -15.80 -9.43
CA SER A 26 10.22 -15.87 -8.11
C SER A 26 10.57 -17.20 -7.44
N PRO A 27 10.89 -17.20 -6.13
CA PRO A 27 11.16 -18.43 -5.37
C PRO A 27 9.91 -19.28 -5.13
N GLY A 28 8.76 -18.89 -5.64
CA GLY A 28 7.48 -19.59 -5.58
C GLY A 28 6.50 -19.00 -6.57
N LYS A 29 5.41 -19.73 -6.85
CA LYS A 29 4.34 -19.32 -7.76
C LYS A 29 3.51 -18.20 -7.12
N VAL A 30 3.61 -16.98 -7.66
CA VAL A 30 2.82 -15.82 -7.23
C VAL A 30 1.81 -15.47 -8.30
N LEU A 31 0.51 -15.56 -7.99
CA LEU A 31 -0.55 -15.18 -8.91
C LEU A 31 -1.20 -13.86 -8.47
N PRO A 32 -1.33 -12.86 -9.37
CA PRO A 32 -2.04 -11.63 -9.05
C PRO A 32 -3.54 -11.88 -9.08
N PHE A 33 -4.27 -11.33 -8.13
CA PHE A 33 -5.73 -11.40 -8.10
C PHE A 33 -6.33 -10.07 -7.66
N ARG A 34 -7.47 -9.68 -8.24
CA ARG A 34 -8.15 -8.42 -7.94
C ARG A 34 -9.60 -8.66 -7.55
N ALA A 35 -9.96 -8.28 -6.32
CA ALA A 35 -11.33 -8.36 -5.81
C ALA A 35 -12.18 -7.13 -6.14
N SER A 36 -11.53 -5.95 -6.32
CA SER A 36 -12.18 -4.67 -6.57
C SER A 36 -11.41 -3.80 -7.57
N ILE A 37 -12.08 -2.80 -8.14
CA ILE A 37 -11.52 -1.77 -9.01
C ILE A 37 -11.67 -0.43 -8.29
N GLY A 38 -10.64 0.43 -8.36
CA GLY A 38 -10.62 1.70 -7.65
C GLY A 38 -10.42 1.53 -6.14
N CYS A 39 -10.54 2.61 -5.39
CA CYS A 39 -10.38 2.61 -3.94
C CYS A 39 -11.71 2.91 -3.26
N TYR A 40 -12.12 2.08 -2.29
CA TYR A 40 -13.37 2.27 -1.56
C TYR A 40 -13.41 3.56 -0.71
N TRP A 41 -12.24 4.05 -0.30
CA TRP A 41 -12.14 5.32 0.42
C TRP A 41 -12.32 6.52 -0.51
N SER A 42 -11.55 6.58 -1.58
CA SER A 42 -11.62 7.59 -2.68
C SER A 42 -11.70 9.06 -2.24
N LYS A 43 -11.15 9.42 -1.06
CA LYS A 43 -11.22 10.80 -0.52
C LYS A 43 -9.87 11.50 -0.45
N CYS A 44 -8.76 10.75 -0.52
CA CYS A 44 -7.43 11.33 -0.37
C CYS A 44 -7.14 12.35 -1.49
N ASN A 45 -6.73 13.57 -1.10
CA ASN A 45 -6.48 14.65 -2.05
C ASN A 45 -5.26 14.41 -2.94
N PHE A 46 -4.26 13.71 -2.42
CA PHE A 46 -3.00 13.39 -3.10
C PHE A 46 -3.10 12.20 -4.08
N CYS A 47 -4.21 11.47 -4.09
CA CYS A 47 -4.28 10.18 -4.74
C CYS A 47 -4.58 10.29 -6.24
N PRO A 48 -3.75 9.70 -7.14
CA PRO A 48 -4.01 9.71 -8.57
C PRO A 48 -5.30 8.97 -8.96
N GLU A 49 -5.70 7.94 -8.22
CA GLU A 49 -6.96 7.22 -8.47
C GLU A 49 -8.20 8.14 -8.37
N LYS A 50 -8.19 9.09 -7.41
CA LYS A 50 -9.24 10.10 -7.31
C LYS A 50 -9.20 11.05 -8.51
N ALA A 51 -8.00 11.47 -8.92
CA ALA A 51 -7.80 12.36 -10.06
C ALA A 51 -8.23 11.71 -11.39
N GLU A 52 -8.09 10.40 -11.55
CA GLU A 52 -8.52 9.64 -12.73
C GLU A 52 -10.03 9.37 -12.77
N ILE A 53 -10.78 9.77 -11.74
CA ILE A 53 -12.25 9.62 -11.64
C ILE A 53 -12.71 8.17 -11.89
N ARG A 54 -11.96 7.20 -11.40
CA ARG A 54 -12.35 5.79 -11.52
C ARG A 54 -13.35 5.42 -10.43
N PRO A 55 -14.59 5.03 -10.79
CA PRO A 55 -15.59 4.64 -9.81
C PRO A 55 -15.17 3.35 -9.11
N TYR A 56 -15.35 3.33 -7.79
CA TYR A 56 -15.13 2.10 -7.02
C TYR A 56 -16.18 1.04 -7.39
N SER A 57 -15.72 -0.17 -7.63
CA SER A 57 -16.56 -1.34 -7.90
C SER A 57 -15.95 -2.59 -7.28
N SER A 58 -16.74 -3.38 -6.56
CA SER A 58 -16.28 -4.64 -5.96
C SER A 58 -17.24 -5.79 -6.27
N ASN A 59 -16.69 -6.98 -6.32
CA ASN A 59 -17.48 -8.21 -6.33
C ASN A 59 -17.94 -8.54 -4.90
N ARG A 60 -19.01 -9.33 -4.78
CA ARG A 60 -19.45 -9.87 -3.48
C ARG A 60 -18.34 -10.75 -2.89
N ALA A 61 -18.04 -10.59 -1.60
CA ALA A 61 -16.98 -11.35 -0.94
C ALA A 61 -17.12 -12.88 -1.11
N SER A 62 -18.35 -13.41 -1.02
CA SER A 62 -18.63 -14.84 -1.23
C SER A 62 -18.20 -15.34 -2.62
N LYS A 63 -18.39 -14.52 -3.66
CA LYS A 63 -17.98 -14.84 -5.02
C LYS A 63 -16.46 -14.82 -5.15
N VAL A 64 -15.82 -13.77 -4.61
CA VAL A 64 -14.35 -13.66 -4.60
C VAL A 64 -13.70 -14.84 -3.88
N LEU A 65 -14.28 -15.28 -2.75
CA LEU A 65 -13.80 -16.46 -2.03
C LEU A 65 -13.95 -17.76 -2.85
N ALA A 66 -15.05 -17.90 -3.59
CA ALA A 66 -15.25 -19.05 -4.49
C ALA A 66 -14.21 -19.07 -5.61
N ASP A 67 -13.91 -17.90 -6.20
CA ASP A 67 -12.87 -17.75 -7.23
C ASP A 67 -11.48 -18.10 -6.68
N LEU A 68 -11.13 -17.61 -5.49
CA LEU A 68 -9.87 -17.93 -4.83
C LEU A 68 -9.72 -19.43 -4.55
N LYS A 69 -10.81 -20.10 -4.11
CA LYS A 69 -10.80 -21.56 -3.91
C LYS A 69 -10.63 -22.32 -5.22
N GLN A 70 -11.23 -21.84 -6.30
CA GLN A 70 -11.04 -22.43 -7.63
C GLN A 70 -9.59 -22.24 -8.12
N ILE A 71 -9.00 -21.08 -7.91
CA ILE A 71 -7.59 -20.80 -8.25
C ILE A 71 -6.67 -21.69 -7.42
N ASP A 72 -6.92 -21.84 -6.12
CA ASP A 72 -6.16 -22.70 -5.23
C ASP A 72 -6.16 -24.15 -5.72
N GLN A 73 -7.34 -24.68 -6.04
CA GLN A 73 -7.51 -26.04 -6.54
C GLN A 73 -6.86 -26.29 -7.92
N LYS A 74 -6.99 -25.32 -8.84
CA LYS A 74 -6.49 -25.49 -10.21
C LYS A 74 -4.98 -25.25 -10.33
N TYR A 75 -4.45 -24.25 -9.63
CA TYR A 75 -3.10 -23.74 -9.87
C TYR A 75 -2.12 -23.99 -8.72
N SER A 76 -2.64 -24.28 -7.50
CA SER A 76 -1.85 -24.48 -6.28
C SER A 76 -0.74 -23.42 -6.12
N PRO A 77 -1.07 -22.12 -6.11
CA PRO A 77 -0.05 -21.08 -5.98
C PRO A 77 0.57 -21.08 -4.58
N ASP A 78 1.83 -20.67 -4.46
CA ASP A 78 2.44 -20.40 -3.16
C ASP A 78 1.89 -19.11 -2.56
N TYR A 79 1.62 -18.11 -3.42
CA TYR A 79 1.12 -16.81 -3.01
C TYR A 79 0.03 -16.27 -3.94
N ILE A 80 -0.94 -15.57 -3.35
CA ILE A 80 -1.83 -14.66 -4.05
C ILE A 80 -1.45 -13.22 -3.71
N HIS A 81 -1.10 -12.42 -4.72
CA HIS A 81 -0.96 -10.99 -4.61
C HIS A 81 -2.31 -10.32 -4.85
N LEU A 82 -2.97 -9.83 -3.80
CA LEU A 82 -4.16 -9.00 -3.92
C LEU A 82 -3.74 -7.62 -4.46
N ILE A 83 -4.04 -7.37 -5.76
CA ILE A 83 -3.63 -6.14 -6.47
C ILE A 83 -4.68 -5.03 -6.38
N ASP A 84 -5.58 -5.11 -5.40
CA ASP A 84 -6.53 -4.05 -5.08
C ASP A 84 -5.79 -2.80 -4.60
N ASN A 85 -6.32 -1.60 -4.92
CA ASN A 85 -5.77 -0.34 -4.40
C ASN A 85 -5.87 -0.24 -2.87
N ALA A 86 -6.89 -0.86 -2.30
CA ALA A 86 -7.02 -1.16 -0.88
C ALA A 86 -8.05 -2.28 -0.70
N VAL A 87 -7.65 -3.38 -0.09
CA VAL A 87 -8.56 -4.48 0.27
C VAL A 87 -9.56 -3.99 1.30
N THR A 88 -10.85 -4.20 1.07
CA THR A 88 -11.91 -3.67 1.94
C THR A 88 -12.02 -4.40 3.27
N PRO A 89 -12.46 -3.73 4.35
CA PRO A 89 -12.74 -4.40 5.63
C PRO A 89 -13.71 -5.57 5.52
N ALA A 90 -14.74 -5.44 4.68
CA ALA A 90 -15.71 -6.53 4.43
C ALA A 90 -15.05 -7.76 3.81
N PHE A 91 -14.13 -7.57 2.86
CA PHE A 91 -13.41 -8.68 2.25
C PHE A 91 -12.35 -9.26 3.21
N LEU A 92 -11.65 -8.44 3.98
CA LEU A 92 -10.74 -8.91 5.04
C LEU A 92 -11.48 -9.80 6.07
N LYS A 93 -12.67 -9.39 6.51
CA LYS A 93 -13.54 -10.21 7.38
C LYS A 93 -13.97 -11.53 6.74
N ALA A 94 -14.15 -11.54 5.43
CA ALA A 94 -14.47 -12.76 4.72
C ALA A 94 -13.24 -13.68 4.59
N LEU A 95 -12.06 -13.12 4.32
CA LEU A 95 -10.80 -13.85 4.29
C LEU A 95 -10.48 -14.47 5.65
N SER A 96 -10.61 -13.72 6.75
CA SER A 96 -10.26 -14.20 8.10
C SER A 96 -11.04 -15.44 8.57
N LYS A 97 -12.18 -15.70 7.93
CA LYS A 97 -13.03 -16.88 8.22
C LYS A 97 -12.75 -18.09 7.31
N ASN A 98 -11.74 -18.00 6.46
CA ASN A 98 -11.39 -19.05 5.51
C ASN A 98 -9.90 -19.38 5.60
N THR A 99 -9.54 -20.60 5.24
CA THR A 99 -8.15 -21.04 5.08
C THR A 99 -7.92 -21.47 3.63
N PHE A 100 -6.73 -21.23 3.11
CA PHE A 100 -6.33 -21.55 1.75
C PHE A 100 -5.01 -22.32 1.77
N GLY A 101 -4.68 -23.00 0.67
CA GLY A 101 -3.39 -23.64 0.48
C GLY A 101 -2.23 -22.67 0.22
N PHE A 102 -2.54 -21.41 -0.03
CA PHE A 102 -1.58 -20.34 -0.37
C PHE A 102 -1.47 -19.29 0.74
N LYS A 103 -0.34 -18.59 0.78
CA LYS A 103 -0.19 -17.33 1.49
C LYS A 103 -0.70 -16.16 0.64
N TRP A 104 -1.09 -15.04 1.25
CA TRP A 104 -1.52 -13.85 0.51
C TRP A 104 -0.99 -12.56 1.11
N TYR A 105 -0.93 -11.52 0.29
CA TYR A 105 -0.53 -10.18 0.67
C TYR A 105 -1.24 -9.13 -0.20
N GLY A 106 -1.37 -7.92 0.30
CA GLY A 106 -2.04 -6.84 -0.43
C GLY A 106 -1.99 -5.50 0.28
N PHE A 107 -2.50 -4.46 -0.39
CA PHE A 107 -2.67 -3.14 0.20
C PHE A 107 -3.91 -3.08 1.08
N VAL A 108 -3.75 -2.49 2.26
CA VAL A 108 -4.83 -2.18 3.20
C VAL A 108 -4.68 -0.76 3.74
N ARG A 109 -5.75 -0.23 4.30
CA ARG A 109 -5.73 0.99 5.10
C ARG A 109 -5.66 0.61 6.58
N PHE A 110 -5.30 1.56 7.44
CA PHE A 110 -5.42 1.39 8.89
C PHE A 110 -6.90 1.49 9.28
N GLU A 111 -7.56 0.36 9.39
CA GLU A 111 -8.98 0.24 9.71
C GLU A 111 -9.19 -0.22 11.17
N LYS A 112 -10.37 0.05 11.71
CA LYS A 112 -10.72 -0.28 13.09
C LYS A 112 -10.67 -1.77 13.41
N GLU A 113 -10.89 -2.61 12.41
CA GLU A 113 -10.84 -4.06 12.52
C GLU A 113 -9.49 -4.56 13.05
N PHE A 114 -8.39 -3.91 12.68
CA PHE A 114 -7.05 -4.27 13.17
C PHE A 114 -6.77 -3.91 14.63
N LEU A 115 -7.70 -3.20 15.30
CA LEU A 115 -7.62 -2.96 16.74
C LEU A 115 -7.94 -4.21 17.56
N ASP A 116 -8.60 -5.18 16.94
CA ASP A 116 -8.88 -6.49 17.52
C ASP A 116 -7.73 -7.46 17.25
N PRO A 117 -6.99 -7.91 18.28
CA PRO A 117 -5.90 -8.87 18.13
C PRO A 117 -6.37 -10.21 17.55
N ASP A 118 -7.55 -10.68 17.93
CA ASP A 118 -8.08 -11.96 17.45
C ASP A 118 -8.34 -11.90 15.96
N PHE A 119 -8.86 -10.78 15.46
CA PHE A 119 -9.00 -10.56 14.02
C PHE A 119 -7.65 -10.63 13.28
N CYS A 120 -6.59 -10.05 13.84
CA CYS A 120 -5.24 -10.14 13.25
C CYS A 120 -4.72 -11.58 13.22
N HIS A 121 -4.94 -12.36 14.30
CA HIS A 121 -4.61 -13.78 14.32
C HIS A 121 -5.43 -14.60 13.33
N ASP A 122 -6.72 -14.30 13.16
CA ASP A 122 -7.58 -14.94 12.17
C ASP A 122 -7.09 -14.67 10.75
N LEU A 123 -6.68 -13.44 10.44
CA LEU A 123 -6.07 -13.11 9.17
C LEU A 123 -4.78 -13.91 8.95
N LYS A 124 -3.92 -14.05 9.95
CA LYS A 124 -2.71 -14.87 9.84
C LYS A 124 -3.06 -16.32 9.53
N ARG A 125 -4.05 -16.89 10.23
CA ARG A 125 -4.53 -18.26 9.97
C ARG A 125 -5.12 -18.43 8.56
N SER A 126 -5.68 -17.36 7.98
CA SER A 126 -6.17 -17.37 6.60
C SER A 126 -5.07 -17.35 5.54
N GLY A 127 -3.81 -17.28 5.94
CA GLY A 127 -2.65 -17.21 5.05
C GLY A 127 -2.11 -15.78 4.84
N CYS A 128 -2.61 -14.76 5.56
CA CYS A 128 -2.05 -13.41 5.46
C CYS A 128 -0.58 -13.41 5.89
N ASP A 129 0.31 -13.09 4.97
CA ASP A 129 1.75 -13.11 5.22
C ASP A 129 2.33 -11.70 5.36
N MET A 130 1.87 -10.75 4.54
CA MET A 130 2.30 -9.36 4.59
C MET A 130 1.15 -8.40 4.26
N LEU A 131 1.07 -7.29 4.99
CA LEU A 131 0.18 -6.18 4.66
C LEU A 131 0.97 -4.93 4.27
N LYS A 132 0.58 -4.35 3.13
CA LYS A 132 1.08 -3.07 2.63
C LYS A 132 0.19 -1.97 3.18
N LEU A 133 0.73 -1.09 4.02
CA LEU A 133 -0.01 -0.14 4.84
C LEU A 133 0.32 1.29 4.44
N GLY A 134 -0.64 2.01 3.86
CA GLY A 134 -0.48 3.43 3.53
C GLY A 134 -0.66 4.29 4.78
N LEU A 135 0.44 4.62 5.47
CA LEU A 135 0.45 5.59 6.56
C LEU A 135 0.50 7.02 6.04
N GLU A 136 1.39 7.26 5.09
CA GLU A 136 1.72 8.50 4.41
C GLU A 136 2.48 9.50 5.31
N SER A 137 1.96 9.86 6.50
CA SER A 137 2.57 10.79 7.44
C SER A 137 2.42 10.32 8.88
N GLY A 138 3.37 10.68 9.74
CA GLY A 138 3.28 10.54 11.20
C GLY A 138 2.77 11.81 11.89
N ASP A 139 2.32 12.80 11.13
CA ASP A 139 1.67 14.01 11.63
C ASP A 139 0.16 13.92 11.39
N GLN A 140 -0.63 13.99 12.48
CA GLN A 140 -2.09 13.86 12.39
C GLN A 140 -2.72 15.00 11.58
N ASN A 141 -2.21 16.22 11.69
CA ASN A 141 -2.74 17.37 10.95
C ASN A 141 -2.53 17.21 9.44
N VAL A 142 -1.37 16.70 9.02
CA VAL A 142 -1.09 16.39 7.61
C VAL A 142 -2.06 15.32 7.10
N LEU A 143 -2.29 14.25 7.87
CA LEU A 143 -3.24 13.19 7.51
C LEU A 143 -4.67 13.71 7.35
N GLU A 144 -5.09 14.64 8.20
CA GLU A 144 -6.41 15.28 8.12
C GLU A 144 -6.54 16.16 6.88
N GLN A 145 -5.56 17.02 6.62
CA GLN A 145 -5.54 17.88 5.43
C GLN A 145 -5.47 17.06 4.12
N MET A 146 -4.75 15.95 4.11
CA MET A 146 -4.72 14.99 3.00
C MET A 146 -6.04 14.23 2.82
N ASN A 147 -6.99 14.37 3.71
CA ASN A 147 -8.25 13.62 3.76
C ASN A 147 -8.03 12.09 3.80
N LYS A 148 -6.92 11.70 4.45
CA LYS A 148 -6.51 10.28 4.53
C LYS A 148 -7.45 9.45 5.39
N GLY A 149 -8.06 10.05 6.42
CA GLY A 149 -8.97 9.36 7.33
C GLY A 149 -8.27 8.34 8.23
N THR A 150 -6.98 8.50 8.47
CA THR A 150 -6.18 7.65 9.36
C THR A 150 -6.01 8.36 10.70
N ASN A 151 -6.15 7.62 11.79
CA ASN A 151 -5.89 8.10 13.16
C ASN A 151 -4.62 7.43 13.69
N LEU A 152 -3.62 8.22 14.08
CA LEU A 152 -2.32 7.71 14.54
C LEU A 152 -2.42 6.82 15.78
N SER A 153 -3.41 7.04 16.67
CA SER A 153 -3.62 6.14 17.81
C SER A 153 -4.02 4.72 17.36
N TYR A 154 -4.81 4.62 16.29
CA TYR A 154 -5.17 3.32 15.70
C TYR A 154 -3.97 2.68 14.99
N VAL A 155 -3.13 3.48 14.34
CA VAL A 155 -1.91 3.00 13.68
C VAL A 155 -1.00 2.30 14.68
N SER A 156 -0.75 2.91 15.85
CA SER A 156 0.09 2.35 16.92
C SER A 156 -0.41 0.98 17.37
N THR A 157 -1.70 0.86 17.64
CA THR A 157 -2.33 -0.39 18.06
C THR A 157 -2.30 -1.43 16.94
N THR A 158 -2.64 -1.03 15.71
CA THR A 158 -2.62 -1.92 14.53
C THR A 158 -1.23 -2.52 14.29
N LEU A 159 -0.18 -1.69 14.27
CA LEU A 159 1.20 -2.17 14.05
C LEU A 159 1.61 -3.21 15.11
N LYS A 160 1.27 -2.96 16.38
CA LYS A 160 1.52 -3.89 17.47
C LYS A 160 0.78 -5.21 17.27
N ASN A 161 -0.53 -5.16 16.96
CA ASN A 161 -1.35 -6.37 16.80
C ASN A 161 -0.91 -7.21 15.59
N LEU A 162 -0.60 -6.58 14.45
CA LEU A 162 -0.08 -7.28 13.27
C LEU A 162 1.25 -7.96 13.56
N HIS A 163 2.17 -7.25 14.24
CA HIS A 163 3.46 -7.82 14.66
C HIS A 163 3.27 -9.03 15.59
N GLN A 164 2.37 -8.94 16.58
CA GLN A 164 2.07 -10.04 17.50
C GLN A 164 1.42 -11.24 16.78
N ALA A 165 0.61 -10.99 15.76
CA ALA A 165 0.02 -12.04 14.93
C ALA A 165 1.04 -12.66 13.95
N GLY A 166 2.25 -12.12 13.83
CA GLY A 166 3.27 -12.59 12.88
C GLY A 166 2.98 -12.24 11.43
N ILE A 167 2.23 -11.15 11.18
CA ILE A 167 1.99 -10.60 9.85
C ILE A 167 3.04 -9.53 9.58
N LEU A 168 3.77 -9.67 8.46
CA LEU A 168 4.76 -8.69 8.04
C LEU A 168 4.10 -7.36 7.67
N THR A 169 4.72 -6.25 8.06
CA THR A 169 4.25 -4.91 7.73
C THR A 169 5.18 -4.21 6.75
N PHE A 170 4.62 -3.69 5.66
CA PHE A 170 5.32 -2.82 4.71
C PHE A 170 4.64 -1.46 4.74
N VAL A 171 5.23 -0.49 5.46
CA VAL A 171 4.62 0.81 5.69
C VAL A 171 5.08 1.81 4.63
N TYR A 172 4.12 2.53 4.04
CA TYR A 172 4.34 3.54 3.02
C TYR A 172 4.28 4.94 3.62
N LEU A 173 5.30 5.73 3.32
CA LEU A 173 5.40 7.15 3.67
C LEU A 173 5.48 7.99 2.40
N LEU A 174 4.85 9.15 2.43
CA LEU A 174 4.77 10.08 1.31
C LEU A 174 5.18 11.46 1.79
N PHE A 175 6.34 11.93 1.37
CA PHE A 175 6.91 13.22 1.75
C PHE A 175 6.73 14.28 0.66
N GLY A 176 6.57 15.53 1.08
CA GLY A 176 6.51 16.69 0.19
C GLY A 176 5.14 16.93 -0.41
N THR A 177 4.08 16.50 0.26
CA THR A 177 2.71 16.93 -0.09
C THR A 177 2.52 18.41 0.23
N SER A 178 1.59 19.08 -0.42
CA SER A 178 1.30 20.51 -0.22
C SER A 178 0.98 20.90 1.23
N TYR A 179 0.65 19.93 2.06
CA TYR A 179 0.27 20.07 3.47
C TYR A 179 1.41 19.86 4.45
N GLU A 180 2.53 19.31 4.00
CA GLU A 180 3.69 18.97 4.82
C GLU A 180 4.68 20.14 4.90
N ASN A 181 5.36 20.27 6.02
CA ASN A 181 6.54 21.12 6.19
C ASN A 181 7.68 20.32 6.85
N GLU A 182 8.81 20.95 7.09
CA GLU A 182 9.96 20.28 7.71
C GLU A 182 9.62 19.73 9.10
N GLN A 183 8.87 20.47 9.92
CA GLN A 183 8.43 20.01 11.24
C GLN A 183 7.56 18.76 11.16
N SER A 184 6.58 18.73 10.25
CA SER A 184 5.72 17.56 10.00
C SER A 184 6.52 16.33 9.55
N ALA A 185 7.59 16.55 8.77
CA ALA A 185 8.50 15.49 8.38
C ALA A 185 9.28 14.92 9.57
N PHE A 186 9.69 15.77 10.53
CA PHE A 186 10.29 15.34 11.80
C PHE A 186 9.29 14.60 12.71
N GLU A 187 8.02 15.02 12.76
CA GLU A 187 6.97 14.27 13.47
C GLU A 187 6.82 12.87 12.88
N THR A 188 6.86 12.76 11.54
CA THR A 188 6.84 11.45 10.86
C THR A 188 8.05 10.61 11.23
N LEU A 189 9.25 11.20 11.27
CA LEU A 189 10.46 10.50 11.72
C LEU A 189 10.32 10.00 13.16
N GLY A 190 9.87 10.85 14.08
CA GLY A 190 9.65 10.52 15.50
C GLY A 190 8.63 9.38 15.65
N PHE A 191 7.51 9.45 14.91
CA PHE A 191 6.49 8.40 14.92
C PHE A 191 7.05 7.06 14.45
N ILE A 192 7.77 7.02 13.33
CA ILE A 192 8.36 5.78 12.80
C ILE A 192 9.41 5.23 13.77
N THR A 193 10.27 6.08 14.33
CA THR A 193 11.30 5.65 15.30
C THR A 193 10.68 5.04 16.55
N SER A 194 9.58 5.59 17.06
CA SER A 194 8.90 5.05 18.24
C SER A 194 8.19 3.71 17.98
N HIS A 195 7.92 3.37 16.72
CA HIS A 195 7.23 2.14 16.31
C HIS A 195 8.13 1.18 15.53
N GLU A 196 9.44 1.43 15.42
CA GLU A 196 10.37 0.67 14.58
C GLU A 196 10.33 -0.84 14.79
N LYS A 197 10.13 -1.29 16.05
CA LYS A 197 10.06 -2.71 16.41
C LYS A 197 8.84 -3.45 15.84
N TYR A 198 7.83 -2.71 15.40
CA TYR A 198 6.58 -3.24 14.83
C TYR A 198 6.50 -3.05 13.31
N ILE A 199 7.51 -2.40 12.72
CA ILE A 199 7.59 -2.13 11.28
C ILE A 199 8.70 -2.97 10.68
N ASP A 200 8.33 -3.89 9.79
CA ASP A 200 9.32 -4.76 9.14
C ASP A 200 10.01 -4.04 7.98
N TYR A 201 9.25 -3.32 7.15
CA TYR A 201 9.75 -2.65 5.94
C TYR A 201 9.13 -1.28 5.74
N LEU A 202 9.89 -0.39 5.08
CA LEU A 202 9.45 0.97 4.76
C LEU A 202 9.57 1.26 3.26
N ASN A 203 8.56 1.92 2.70
CA ASN A 203 8.66 2.60 1.42
C ASN A 203 8.66 4.12 1.64
N LEU A 204 9.66 4.81 1.10
CA LEU A 204 9.79 6.26 1.19
C LEU A 204 9.53 6.85 -0.20
N ALA A 205 8.41 7.53 -0.38
CA ALA A 205 8.04 8.18 -1.62
C ALA A 205 8.10 9.70 -1.50
N VAL A 206 8.50 10.36 -2.58
CA VAL A 206 8.38 11.81 -2.73
C VAL A 206 7.15 12.09 -3.57
N PHE A 207 6.31 12.97 -3.09
CA PHE A 207 5.05 13.31 -3.74
C PHE A 207 5.26 13.85 -5.16
N ASN A 208 4.42 13.38 -6.06
CA ASN A 208 4.24 13.93 -7.40
C ASN A 208 2.78 14.38 -7.52
N LEU A 209 2.55 15.66 -7.84
CA LEU A 209 1.22 16.23 -7.94
C LEU A 209 0.49 15.69 -9.18
N PRO A 210 -0.62 14.96 -9.04
CA PRO A 210 -1.37 14.45 -10.20
C PRO A 210 -2.00 15.62 -10.99
N LYS A 211 -1.83 15.64 -12.30
CA LYS A 211 -2.27 16.72 -13.21
C LYS A 211 -3.76 17.08 -13.10
N PHE A 212 -4.60 16.09 -12.77
CA PHE A 212 -6.06 16.26 -12.69
C PHE A 212 -6.60 16.21 -11.26
N SER A 213 -5.73 16.35 -10.25
CA SER A 213 -6.15 16.42 -8.84
C SER A 213 -6.78 17.76 -8.50
N ASP A 214 -7.55 17.80 -7.41
CA ASP A 214 -8.11 19.06 -6.91
C ASP A 214 -6.97 20.01 -6.48
N ASP A 215 -5.94 19.50 -5.81
CA ASP A 215 -4.75 20.27 -5.40
C ASP A 215 -4.07 20.96 -6.60
N ALA A 216 -4.08 20.35 -7.79
CA ALA A 216 -3.50 20.96 -8.98
C ALA A 216 -4.23 22.20 -9.48
N LYS A 217 -5.49 22.42 -9.06
CA LYS A 217 -6.28 23.62 -9.40
C LYS A 217 -5.93 24.82 -8.53
N ASP A 218 -5.50 24.53 -7.28
CA ASP A 218 -5.29 25.55 -6.24
C ASP A 218 -3.81 25.91 -6.07
N LEU A 219 -2.88 25.13 -6.62
CA LEU A 219 -1.45 25.33 -6.51
C LEU A 219 -0.87 26.05 -7.75
N ASP A 220 0.21 26.80 -7.55
CA ASP A 220 1.03 27.36 -8.62
C ASP A 220 1.80 26.24 -9.31
N THR A 221 1.33 25.83 -10.49
CA THR A 221 1.79 24.62 -11.18
C THR A 221 2.40 24.92 -12.54
N GLN A 222 3.34 24.07 -12.95
CA GLN A 222 3.92 24.08 -14.30
C GLN A 222 4.22 22.68 -14.79
N GLU A 223 4.20 22.46 -16.09
CA GLU A 223 4.69 21.24 -16.72
C GLU A 223 6.21 21.10 -16.51
N PHE A 224 6.73 19.87 -16.50
CA PHE A 224 8.19 19.65 -16.38
C PHE A 224 8.96 20.20 -17.60
N TYR A 225 8.36 20.15 -18.77
CA TYR A 225 8.86 20.73 -20.02
C TYR A 225 7.70 20.93 -21.01
N HIS A 226 7.89 21.77 -22.00
CA HIS A 226 6.85 22.02 -23.01
C HIS A 226 6.45 20.75 -23.76
N GLY A 227 5.15 20.44 -23.79
CA GLY A 227 4.64 19.20 -24.42
C GLY A 227 4.83 17.94 -23.59
N ASP A 228 5.03 18.08 -22.27
CA ASP A 228 5.13 16.97 -21.33
C ASP A 228 3.86 16.10 -21.36
N LEU A 229 4.03 14.80 -21.59
CA LEU A 229 2.98 13.78 -21.55
C LEU A 229 2.82 13.16 -20.15
N SER A 230 3.58 13.64 -19.15
CA SER A 230 3.47 13.19 -17.76
C SER A 230 2.05 13.43 -17.22
N LEU A 231 1.60 12.51 -16.38
CA LEU A 231 0.38 12.65 -15.58
C LEU A 231 0.58 13.49 -14.31
N TYR A 232 1.77 14.04 -14.13
CA TYR A 232 2.17 14.83 -12.96
C TYR A 232 2.65 16.21 -13.34
N LEU A 233 2.55 17.15 -12.39
CA LEU A 233 2.98 18.54 -12.51
C LEU A 233 4.06 18.84 -11.48
N ASN A 234 4.97 19.76 -11.83
CA ASN A 234 5.71 20.53 -10.83
C ASN A 234 4.79 21.53 -10.17
N PHE A 235 5.07 21.87 -8.92
CA PHE A 235 4.36 22.91 -8.20
C PHE A 235 5.29 23.68 -7.26
N LYS A 236 4.98 24.94 -7.04
CA LYS A 236 5.62 25.72 -5.99
C LYS A 236 5.02 25.33 -4.66
N HIS A 237 5.84 24.80 -3.76
CA HIS A 237 5.36 24.31 -2.47
C HIS A 237 4.86 25.46 -1.59
N PRO A 238 3.59 25.46 -1.11
CA PRO A 238 2.99 26.59 -0.40
C PRO A 238 3.66 26.90 0.93
N LEU A 239 4.23 25.87 1.59
CA LEU A 239 4.94 25.99 2.86
C LEU A 239 6.47 26.03 2.70
N GLY A 240 6.99 26.20 1.48
CA GLY A 240 8.41 26.27 1.21
C GLY A 240 9.18 24.94 1.35
N TRP A 241 8.49 23.82 1.56
CA TRP A 241 9.06 22.48 1.71
C TRP A 241 9.21 21.81 0.34
N ASP A 242 10.14 22.32 -0.47
CA ASP A 242 10.31 21.93 -1.85
C ASP A 242 10.91 20.51 -2.01
N ARG A 243 10.81 19.98 -3.23
CA ARG A 243 11.29 18.64 -3.56
C ARG A 243 12.77 18.40 -3.26
N ARG A 244 13.60 19.44 -3.32
CA ARG A 244 15.04 19.36 -3.02
C ARG A 244 15.25 19.20 -1.52
N GLN A 245 14.56 19.99 -0.70
CA GLN A 245 14.59 19.91 0.76
C GLN A 245 14.07 18.54 1.24
N VAL A 246 12.95 18.07 0.67
CA VAL A 246 12.40 16.74 0.95
C VAL A 246 13.41 15.64 0.67
N LYS A 247 14.04 15.62 -0.51
CA LYS A 247 15.06 14.63 -0.85
C LYS A 247 16.26 14.71 0.10
N GLN A 248 16.70 15.92 0.43
CA GLN A 248 17.80 16.12 1.37
C GLN A 248 17.46 15.58 2.77
N PHE A 249 16.25 15.84 3.26
CA PHE A 249 15.76 15.30 4.54
C PHE A 249 15.73 13.78 4.52
N ILE A 250 15.12 13.17 3.49
CA ILE A 250 15.05 11.71 3.37
C ILE A 250 16.46 11.11 3.39
N ASP A 251 17.39 11.61 2.58
CA ASP A 251 18.69 10.98 2.39
C ASP A 251 19.69 11.29 3.52
N LYS A 252 19.63 12.49 4.10
CA LYS A 252 20.63 12.93 5.09
C LYS A 252 20.15 12.88 6.53
N THR A 253 18.83 12.82 6.77
CA THR A 253 18.25 12.79 8.10
C THR A 253 17.49 11.49 8.34
N PHE A 254 16.44 11.23 7.58
CA PHE A 254 15.56 10.09 7.80
C PHE A 254 16.29 8.74 7.67
N LYS A 255 16.96 8.49 6.55
CA LYS A 255 17.68 7.23 6.30
C LYS A 255 18.92 7.05 7.19
N LYS A 256 19.43 8.12 7.78
CA LYS A 256 20.61 8.06 8.68
C LYS A 256 20.23 7.77 10.13
N GLN A 257 18.96 7.88 10.50
CA GLN A 257 18.53 7.41 11.81
C GLN A 257 18.89 5.93 11.93
N VAL A 258 19.66 5.58 12.97
CA VAL A 258 20.33 4.27 13.10
C VAL A 258 19.36 3.11 12.98
N SER A 259 18.24 3.19 13.67
CA SER A 259 17.21 2.18 13.68
C SER A 259 16.55 2.01 12.30
N ILE A 260 16.12 3.13 11.69
CA ILE A 260 15.49 3.16 10.36
C ILE A 260 16.50 2.71 9.28
N GLY A 261 17.75 3.19 9.37
CA GLY A 261 18.81 2.80 8.44
C GLY A 261 19.10 1.30 8.46
N SER A 262 18.99 0.63 9.61
CA SER A 262 19.12 -0.82 9.70
C SER A 262 17.95 -1.57 9.05
N GLY A 263 16.71 -1.08 9.22
CA GLY A 263 15.52 -1.63 8.60
C GLY A 263 15.52 -1.46 7.08
N ILE A 264 15.85 -0.26 6.57
CA ILE A 264 15.93 -0.01 5.11
C ILE A 264 17.04 -0.85 4.45
N ARG A 265 18.18 -1.06 5.13
CA ARG A 265 19.27 -1.91 4.61
C ARG A 265 18.89 -3.39 4.52
N LYS A 266 17.87 -3.84 5.25
CA LYS A 266 17.31 -5.19 5.12
C LYS A 266 16.45 -5.35 3.88
N ASN A 267 16.00 -4.25 3.25
CA ASN A 267 15.28 -4.34 1.99
C ASN A 267 16.23 -4.83 0.91
N PRO A 268 15.93 -5.96 0.25
CA PRO A 268 16.74 -6.40 -0.88
C PRO A 268 16.77 -5.33 -1.96
N ALA A 269 17.95 -5.04 -2.52
CA ALA A 269 18.07 -4.13 -3.64
C ALA A 269 17.15 -4.61 -4.79
N PHE A 270 16.50 -3.67 -5.47
CA PHE A 270 15.59 -3.93 -6.60
C PHE A 270 14.25 -4.59 -6.24
N PHE A 271 13.98 -4.94 -4.99
CA PHE A 271 12.70 -5.47 -4.59
C PHE A 271 11.78 -4.38 -4.02
N SER A 272 10.51 -4.49 -4.36
CA SER A 272 9.43 -3.67 -3.80
C SER A 272 8.46 -4.54 -3.01
N SER A 273 7.47 -3.95 -2.37
CA SER A 273 6.41 -4.68 -1.66
C SER A 273 5.62 -5.68 -2.53
N ASN A 274 5.78 -5.61 -3.87
CA ASN A 274 5.18 -6.59 -4.77
C ASN A 274 5.91 -7.95 -4.76
N HIS A 275 7.08 -8.01 -4.14
CA HIS A 275 7.93 -9.19 -4.04
C HIS A 275 7.87 -9.80 -2.61
N ALA A 276 6.69 -9.87 -2.00
CA ALA A 276 6.49 -10.30 -0.62
C ALA A 276 7.16 -11.66 -0.31
N VAL A 277 7.14 -12.60 -1.26
CA VAL A 277 7.73 -13.92 -1.10
C VAL A 277 9.23 -13.87 -0.78
N PHE A 278 9.98 -12.89 -1.31
CA PHE A 278 11.40 -12.72 -0.99
C PHE A 278 11.60 -12.20 0.43
N PHE A 279 10.75 -11.26 0.86
CA PHE A 279 10.81 -10.70 2.21
C PHE A 279 10.50 -11.75 3.28
N SER A 280 9.51 -12.60 3.04
CA SER A 280 9.16 -13.72 3.95
C SER A 280 10.30 -14.70 4.10
N LYS A 281 10.93 -15.12 2.99
CA LYS A 281 12.08 -16.05 3.02
C LYS A 281 13.31 -15.46 3.73
N ILE A 282 13.55 -14.15 3.57
CA ILE A 282 14.64 -13.49 4.31
C ILE A 282 14.38 -13.56 5.81
N LYS A 283 13.14 -13.32 6.25
CA LYS A 283 12.80 -13.37 7.68
C LYS A 283 12.87 -14.80 8.23
N GLU A 284 12.39 -15.80 7.50
CA GLU A 284 12.49 -17.22 7.88
C GLU A 284 13.96 -17.66 8.06
N ASN A 285 14.90 -17.16 7.26
CA ASN A 285 16.32 -17.46 7.37
C ASN A 285 17.05 -16.71 8.51
N GLN A 286 16.40 -15.74 9.15
CA GLN A 286 16.96 -14.94 10.25
C GLN A 286 16.40 -15.33 11.62
N SER A 287 15.35 -16.15 11.67
CA SER A 287 14.71 -16.73 12.87
C SER A 287 15.30 -18.12 13.18
#